data_940d260b9ae20cb3983ce12ca50b9e1d
#
_entry.id   940d260b9ae20cb3983ce12ca50b9e1d
#
_cell.length_a   1.000
_cell.length_b   1.000
_cell.length_c   1.000
_cell.angle_alpha   90.00
_cell.angle_beta   90.00
_cell.angle_gamma   90.00
#
_symmetry.space_group_name_H-M   'P 1'
#
loop_
_entity.id
_entity.type
_entity.pdbx_description
1 polymer ?
#
loop_
_entity_poly.entity_id
_entity_poly.type
_entity_poly.pdbx_seq_one_letter_code
_entity_poly.pdbx_strand_id
1 'polypeptide(L)'
;MFKDRKEAGERLGRALENYRHCDGIVLAVPRGGIEVGHYVARHLDLPMSVIIVRKLPFPDNPEAGFGAVAEDDSTYFHEKIYDWVPFHKIQDVIERQKDEVKRRAKIFRSGSALPDIAGKTVIVVDD
;
A
#
# COMPACT_ATOMS: atom_id res chain seq x y z
N MET A 1 14.39 15.27 -10.29
CA MET A 1 13.88 13.94 -10.72
C MET A 1 14.85 12.83 -10.36
N PHE A 2 14.34 11.65 -10.04
CA PHE A 2 15.17 10.51 -9.68
C PHE A 2 15.67 9.81 -10.95
N LYS A 3 16.90 9.34 -10.90
CA LYS A 3 17.50 8.56 -11.97
C LYS A 3 16.85 7.18 -12.10
N ASP A 4 16.58 6.54 -10.97
CA ASP A 4 15.96 5.23 -10.89
C ASP A 4 15.35 5.02 -9.50
N ARG A 5 14.74 3.86 -9.26
CA ARG A 5 14.13 3.54 -7.97
C ARG A 5 15.15 3.40 -6.85
N LYS A 6 16.37 2.98 -7.18
CA LYS A 6 17.45 2.92 -6.18
C LYS A 6 17.77 4.30 -5.64
N GLU A 7 18.00 5.26 -6.52
CA GLU A 7 18.26 6.65 -6.11
C GLU A 7 17.09 7.23 -5.32
N ALA A 8 15.87 6.99 -5.78
CA ALA A 8 14.67 7.45 -5.09
C ALA A 8 14.61 6.88 -3.67
N GLY A 9 14.84 5.59 -3.51
CA GLY A 9 14.81 4.94 -2.20
C GLY A 9 15.92 5.43 -1.29
N GLU A 10 17.13 5.61 -1.81
CA GLU A 10 18.25 6.13 -1.02
C GLU A 10 18.00 7.57 -0.56
N ARG A 11 17.47 8.42 -1.43
CA ARG A 11 17.15 9.81 -1.08
C ARG A 11 16.00 9.88 -0.08
N LEU A 12 14.99 9.04 -0.26
CA LEU A 12 13.87 8.97 0.68
C LEU A 12 14.34 8.48 2.05
N GLY A 13 15.21 7.47 2.08
CA GLY A 13 15.80 6.99 3.33
C GLY A 13 16.52 8.10 4.08
N ARG A 14 17.32 8.89 3.38
CA ARG A 14 18.01 10.03 3.99
C ARG A 14 17.03 11.09 4.51
N ALA A 15 15.97 11.34 3.78
CA ALA A 15 14.93 12.28 4.23
C ALA A 15 14.21 11.80 5.48
N LEU A 16 14.18 10.50 5.71
CA LEU A 16 13.52 9.87 6.86
C LEU A 16 14.52 9.49 7.98
N GLU A 17 15.70 10.08 7.98
CA GLU A 17 16.79 9.72 8.90
C GLU A 17 16.36 9.70 10.37
N ASN A 18 15.42 10.55 10.77
CA ASN A 18 14.92 10.59 12.15
C ASN A 18 14.26 9.28 12.60
N TYR A 19 13.84 8.44 11.67
CA TYR A 19 13.21 7.16 11.98
C TYR A 19 14.19 6.00 12.03
N ARG A 20 15.47 6.26 11.78
CA ARG A 20 16.49 5.21 11.80
C ARG A 20 16.52 4.53 13.16
N HIS A 21 16.52 3.19 13.14
CA HIS A 21 16.55 2.35 14.33
C HIS A 21 15.34 2.50 15.26
N CYS A 22 14.25 3.14 14.82
CA CYS A 22 13.03 3.21 15.63
C CYS A 22 12.37 1.82 15.75
N ASP A 23 11.37 1.68 16.62
CA ASP A 23 10.53 0.47 16.66
C ASP A 23 9.48 0.57 15.55
N GLY A 24 9.92 0.22 14.34
CA GLY A 24 9.11 0.43 13.16
C GLY A 24 9.32 -0.61 12.08
N ILE A 25 8.53 -0.49 11.03
CA ILE A 25 8.59 -1.36 9.87
C ILE A 25 8.28 -0.55 8.61
N VAL A 26 8.96 -0.89 7.51
CA VAL A 26 8.65 -0.36 6.18
C VAL A 26 7.67 -1.32 5.50
N LEU A 27 6.54 -0.80 5.07
CA LEU A 27 5.56 -1.56 4.28
C LEU A 27 5.59 -1.03 2.85
N ALA A 28 6.03 -1.86 1.94
CA ALA A 28 6.18 -1.50 0.53
C ALA A 28 4.96 -1.93 -0.27
N VAL A 29 4.48 -1.02 -1.12
CA VAL A 29 3.35 -1.31 -2.02
C VAL A 29 3.92 -1.86 -3.33
N PRO A 30 3.62 -3.12 -3.71
CA PRO A 30 4.15 -3.68 -4.95
C PRO A 30 3.54 -3.00 -6.17
N ARG A 31 4.19 -3.06 -7.34
CA ARG A 31 5.51 -3.72 -7.54
C ARG A 31 6.67 -2.76 -7.32
N GLY A 32 6.64 -1.57 -7.92
CA GLY A 32 7.75 -0.62 -7.87
C GLY A 32 8.11 -0.17 -6.46
N GLY A 33 7.13 -0.10 -5.58
CA GLY A 33 7.36 0.26 -4.19
C GLY A 33 8.27 -0.71 -3.44
N ILE A 34 8.37 -1.96 -3.88
CA ILE A 34 9.26 -2.96 -3.24
C ILE A 34 10.72 -2.53 -3.39
N GLU A 35 11.13 -2.11 -4.58
CA GLU A 35 12.50 -1.66 -4.80
C GLU A 35 12.81 -0.40 -4.01
N VAL A 36 11.95 0.60 -4.08
CA VAL A 36 12.11 1.84 -3.31
C VAL A 36 12.14 1.54 -1.81
N GLY A 37 11.20 0.73 -1.34
CA GLY A 37 11.09 0.35 0.07
C GLY A 37 12.31 -0.41 0.58
N HIS A 38 12.91 -1.25 -0.26
CA HIS A 38 14.14 -1.96 0.08
C HIS A 38 15.26 -1.01 0.48
N TYR A 39 15.49 0.03 -0.33
CA TYR A 39 16.55 1.00 -0.03
C TYR A 39 16.22 1.88 1.16
N VAL A 40 14.94 2.22 1.35
CA VAL A 40 14.51 2.94 2.55
C VAL A 40 14.75 2.11 3.81
N ALA A 41 14.29 0.87 3.81
CA ALA A 41 14.43 -0.03 4.97
C ALA A 41 15.91 -0.29 5.29
N ARG A 42 16.71 -0.49 4.26
CA ARG A 42 18.16 -0.69 4.43
C ARG A 42 18.83 0.53 5.06
N HIS A 43 18.51 1.72 4.58
CA HIS A 43 19.09 2.96 5.13
C HIS A 43 18.67 3.18 6.57
N LEU A 44 17.41 2.92 6.90
CA LEU A 44 16.87 3.13 8.24
C LEU A 44 17.16 1.97 9.21
N ASP A 45 17.69 0.88 8.70
CA ASP A 45 17.92 -0.35 9.46
C ASP A 45 16.64 -0.84 10.12
N LEU A 46 15.58 -0.94 9.32
CA LEU A 46 14.26 -1.41 9.75
C LEU A 46 13.85 -2.65 8.95
N PRO A 47 13.04 -3.53 9.53
CA PRO A 47 12.45 -4.63 8.77
C PRO A 47 11.49 -4.11 7.70
N MET A 48 11.31 -4.90 6.66
CA MET A 48 10.38 -4.57 5.58
C MET A 48 9.45 -5.74 5.31
N SER A 49 8.21 -5.41 5.00
CA SER A 49 7.25 -6.34 4.44
C SER A 49 6.48 -5.64 3.31
N VAL A 50 5.57 -6.36 2.69
CA VAL A 50 4.74 -5.88 1.59
C VAL A 50 3.33 -5.68 2.10
N ILE A 51 2.66 -4.62 1.67
CA ILE A 51 1.23 -4.42 1.91
C ILE A 51 0.52 -4.29 0.58
N ILE A 52 -0.58 -5.00 0.41
CA ILE A 52 -1.37 -4.93 -0.81
C ILE A 52 -2.49 -3.93 -0.63
N VAL A 53 -2.57 -3.00 -1.57
CA VAL A 53 -3.60 -1.96 -1.62
C VAL A 53 -4.16 -1.94 -3.03
N ARG A 54 -5.45 -1.74 -3.15
CA ARG A 54 -6.10 -1.65 -4.46
C ARG A 54 -7.00 -0.44 -4.55
N LYS A 55 -6.91 0.24 -5.69
CA LYS A 55 -7.83 1.31 -6.05
C LYS A 55 -9.23 0.76 -6.21
N LEU A 56 -10.24 1.53 -5.78
CA LEU A 56 -11.65 1.25 -6.06
C LEU A 56 -12.03 2.00 -7.34
N PRO A 57 -12.11 1.32 -8.50
CA PRO A 57 -12.38 1.99 -9.76
C PRO A 57 -13.85 2.35 -9.91
N PHE A 58 -14.13 3.46 -10.59
CA PHE A 58 -15.50 3.78 -11.00
C PHE A 58 -16.02 2.71 -11.95
N PRO A 59 -17.27 2.26 -11.80
CA PRO A 59 -17.84 1.25 -12.71
C PRO A 59 -17.82 1.67 -14.18
N ASP A 60 -18.01 2.96 -14.45
CA ASP A 60 -18.08 3.50 -15.81
C ASP A 60 -16.72 4.00 -16.33
N ASN A 61 -15.73 4.12 -15.45
CA ASN A 61 -14.40 4.60 -15.81
C ASN A 61 -13.36 3.94 -14.91
N PRO A 62 -12.89 2.72 -15.28
CA PRO A 62 -11.96 1.96 -14.45
C PRO A 62 -10.61 2.62 -14.22
N GLU A 63 -10.24 3.61 -15.01
CA GLU A 63 -8.97 4.32 -14.81
C GLU A 63 -9.05 5.33 -13.66
N ALA A 64 -10.25 5.84 -13.38
CA ALA A 64 -10.46 6.72 -12.23
C ALA A 64 -10.84 5.89 -11.00
N GLY A 65 -10.42 6.34 -9.84
CA GLY A 65 -10.72 5.67 -8.59
C GLY A 65 -11.48 6.58 -7.63
N PHE A 66 -12.38 6.00 -6.85
CA PHE A 66 -13.11 6.74 -5.82
C PHE A 66 -12.64 6.42 -4.40
N GLY A 67 -11.67 5.54 -4.25
CA GLY A 67 -11.14 5.16 -2.95
C GLY A 67 -10.14 4.03 -3.07
N ALA A 68 -9.87 3.39 -1.96
CA ALA A 68 -8.91 2.29 -1.88
C ALA A 68 -9.30 1.29 -0.80
N VAL A 69 -8.83 0.07 -0.96
CA VAL A 69 -8.98 -1.00 0.04
C VAL A 69 -7.61 -1.66 0.26
N ALA A 70 -7.33 -2.00 1.52
CA ALA A 70 -6.08 -2.65 1.92
C ALA A 70 -6.32 -4.05 2.48
N GLU A 71 -5.23 -4.77 2.75
CA GLU A 71 -5.26 -6.16 3.21
C GLU A 71 -5.95 -6.39 4.54
N ASP A 72 -5.95 -5.39 5.40
CA ASP A 72 -6.60 -5.46 6.71
C ASP A 72 -8.10 -5.16 6.64
N ASP A 73 -8.66 -5.18 5.43
CA ASP A 73 -10.03 -4.78 5.11
C ASP A 73 -10.32 -3.29 5.30
N SER A 74 -9.32 -2.48 5.62
CA SER A 74 -9.47 -1.02 5.65
C SER A 74 -9.96 -0.53 4.30
N THR A 75 -11.02 0.26 4.30
CA THR A 75 -11.61 0.80 3.09
C THR A 75 -11.80 2.30 3.27
N TYR A 76 -11.34 3.06 2.31
CA TYR A 76 -11.51 4.51 2.30
C TYR A 76 -12.16 4.96 1.00
N PHE A 77 -13.19 5.77 1.11
CA PHE A 77 -13.76 6.51 -0.02
C PHE A 77 -14.55 7.72 0.52
N HIS A 78 -14.72 8.71 -0.34
CA HIS A 78 -15.48 9.89 0.04
C HIS A 78 -16.98 9.60 -0.01
N GLU A 79 -17.72 10.03 1.02
CA GLU A 79 -19.16 9.77 1.14
C GLU A 79 -19.98 10.30 -0.05
N LYS A 80 -19.51 11.35 -0.71
CA LYS A 80 -20.18 11.90 -1.89
C LYS A 80 -20.34 10.91 -3.04
N ILE A 81 -19.57 9.80 -3.01
CA ILE A 81 -19.72 8.77 -4.05
C ILE A 81 -21.15 8.22 -4.11
N TYR A 82 -21.87 8.20 -2.98
CA TYR A 82 -23.24 7.72 -2.94
C TYR A 82 -24.21 8.60 -3.76
N ASP A 83 -23.82 9.85 -4.03
CA ASP A 83 -24.63 10.75 -4.86
C ASP A 83 -24.49 10.42 -6.36
N TRP A 84 -23.44 9.72 -6.76
CA TRP A 84 -23.10 9.47 -8.16
C TRP A 84 -23.18 8.02 -8.58
N VAL A 85 -23.01 7.10 -7.65
CA VAL A 85 -22.95 5.66 -7.93
C VAL A 85 -23.93 4.95 -7.00
N PRO A 86 -24.79 4.05 -7.54
CA PRO A 86 -25.70 3.29 -6.71
C PRO A 86 -24.98 2.45 -5.67
N PHE A 87 -25.56 2.35 -4.49
CA PHE A 87 -24.99 1.62 -3.36
C PHE A 87 -24.55 0.20 -3.73
N HIS A 88 -25.39 -0.54 -4.45
CA HIS A 88 -25.06 -1.92 -4.80
C HIS A 88 -23.84 -2.01 -5.71
N LYS A 89 -23.62 -1.04 -6.59
CA LYS A 89 -22.43 -1.00 -7.46
C LYS A 89 -21.16 -0.70 -6.65
N ILE A 90 -21.27 0.18 -5.66
CA ILE A 90 -20.15 0.49 -4.77
C ILE A 90 -19.74 -0.77 -4.01
N GLN A 91 -20.71 -1.50 -3.45
CA GLN A 91 -20.44 -2.73 -2.72
C GLN A 91 -19.82 -3.80 -3.61
N ASP A 92 -20.29 -3.94 -4.85
CA ASP A 92 -19.72 -4.89 -5.81
C ASP A 92 -18.25 -4.58 -6.10
N VAL A 93 -17.92 -3.31 -6.29
CA VAL A 93 -16.53 -2.89 -6.54
C VAL A 93 -15.65 -3.20 -5.34
N ILE A 94 -16.12 -2.87 -4.13
CA ILE A 94 -15.37 -3.13 -2.90
C ILE A 94 -15.09 -4.63 -2.74
N GLU A 95 -16.10 -5.48 -2.92
CA GLU A 95 -15.94 -6.92 -2.77
C GLU A 95 -14.96 -7.51 -3.79
N ARG A 96 -15.06 -7.09 -5.04
CA ARG A 96 -14.13 -7.53 -6.09
C ARG A 96 -12.70 -7.15 -5.78
N GLN A 97 -12.47 -5.94 -5.29
CA GLN A 97 -11.12 -5.49 -4.97
C GLN A 97 -10.59 -6.17 -3.70
N LYS A 98 -11.44 -6.46 -2.73
CA LYS A 98 -11.04 -7.25 -1.56
C LYS A 98 -10.57 -8.65 -1.96
N ASP A 99 -11.26 -9.29 -2.89
CA ASP A 99 -10.86 -10.61 -3.40
C ASP A 99 -9.51 -10.52 -4.12
N GLU A 100 -9.32 -9.48 -4.93
CA GLU A 100 -8.06 -9.24 -5.64
C GLU A 100 -6.91 -8.98 -4.67
N VAL A 101 -7.16 -8.23 -3.60
CA VAL A 101 -6.18 -7.98 -2.55
C VAL A 101 -5.72 -9.29 -1.92
N LYS A 102 -6.65 -10.18 -1.58
CA LYS A 102 -6.33 -11.48 -1.00
C LYS A 102 -5.50 -12.34 -1.96
N ARG A 103 -5.85 -12.34 -3.23
CA ARG A 103 -5.12 -13.08 -4.25
C ARG A 103 -3.68 -12.59 -4.36
N ARG A 104 -3.48 -11.28 -4.43
CA ARG A 104 -2.15 -10.68 -4.54
C ARG A 104 -1.32 -10.89 -3.29
N ALA A 105 -1.93 -10.81 -2.12
CA ALA A 105 -1.24 -11.05 -0.86
C ALA A 105 -0.63 -12.45 -0.81
N LYS A 106 -1.35 -13.45 -1.29
CA LYS A 106 -0.82 -14.82 -1.39
C LYS A 106 0.38 -14.91 -2.31
N ILE A 107 0.35 -14.20 -3.43
CA ILE A 107 1.46 -14.20 -4.40
C ILE A 107 2.69 -13.53 -3.79
N PHE A 108 2.54 -12.34 -3.22
CA PHE A 108 3.68 -11.55 -2.77
C PHE A 108 4.29 -12.01 -1.45
N ARG A 109 3.51 -12.66 -0.58
CA ARG A 109 4.02 -13.16 0.69
C ARG A 109 3.97 -14.68 0.82
N SER A 110 3.72 -15.40 -0.25
CA SER A 110 3.69 -16.87 -0.24
C SER A 110 2.81 -17.46 0.86
N GLY A 111 1.67 -16.81 1.11
CA GLY A 111 0.72 -17.25 2.13
C GLY A 111 0.99 -16.81 3.55
N SER A 112 2.09 -16.09 3.81
CA SER A 112 2.33 -15.56 5.16
C SER A 112 1.39 -14.39 5.45
N ALA A 113 1.06 -14.22 6.74
CA ALA A 113 0.19 -13.14 7.19
C ALA A 113 0.91 -11.80 7.17
N LEU A 114 0.13 -10.71 7.11
CA LEU A 114 0.67 -9.38 7.32
C LEU A 114 1.26 -9.30 8.73
N PRO A 115 2.49 -8.75 8.89
CA PRO A 115 3.10 -8.63 10.21
C PRO A 115 2.22 -7.83 11.18
N ASP A 116 2.32 -8.16 12.47
CA ASP A 116 1.69 -7.38 13.52
C ASP A 116 2.40 -6.04 13.65
N ILE A 117 1.66 -4.96 13.42
CA ILE A 117 2.19 -3.60 13.43
C ILE A 117 1.66 -2.77 14.60
N ALA A 118 0.92 -3.39 15.52
CA ALA A 118 0.36 -2.69 16.67
C ALA A 118 1.46 -2.04 17.50
N GLY A 119 1.30 -0.76 17.79
CA GLY A 119 2.27 0.00 18.58
C GLY A 119 3.56 0.38 17.87
N LYS A 120 3.69 0.05 16.58
CA LYS A 120 4.90 0.34 15.80
C LYS A 120 4.72 1.56 14.91
N THR A 121 5.84 2.21 14.61
CA THR A 121 5.89 3.22 13.54
C THR A 121 5.86 2.48 12.21
N VAL A 122 4.93 2.85 11.34
CA VAL A 122 4.80 2.24 10.02
C VAL A 122 5.13 3.28 8.95
N ILE A 123 6.07 2.92 8.08
CA ILE A 123 6.44 3.76 6.94
C ILE A 123 5.94 3.04 5.68
N VAL A 124 4.91 3.60 5.05
CA VAL A 124 4.36 3.04 3.80
C VAL A 124 5.09 3.67 2.64
N VAL A 125 5.61 2.84 1.74
CA VAL A 125 6.40 3.29 0.59
C VAL A 125 5.76 2.79 -0.71
N ASP A 126 5.58 3.70 -1.65
CA ASP A 126 5.13 3.41 -3.01
C ASP A 126 6.07 4.09 -4.01
N ASP A 127 5.98 3.72 -5.28
CA ASP A 127 6.86 4.29 -6.33
C ASP A 127 6.30 5.55 -7.01
#